data_b6a28eeaab3c2d3f09d176a429abd25c
#
_entry.id   b6a28eeaab3c2d3f09d176a429abd25c
#
_cell.length_a   1.000
_cell.length_b   1.000
_cell.length_c   1.000
_cell.angle_alpha   90.00
_cell.angle_beta   90.00
_cell.angle_gamma   90.00
#
_symmetry.space_group_name_H-M   'P 1'
#
loop_
_entity.id
_entity.type
_entity.pdbx_description
1 polymer ?
#
loop_
_entity_poly.entity_id
_entity_poly.type
_entity_poly.pdbx_seq_one_letter_code
_entity_poly.pdbx_strand_id
1 'polypeptide(L)'
;MECAKYLSPAKNLSINERQTIALKAIRHNEKITELAAEKQVSRDFIYAQKNKALQAIDNAFQSANDNDVLFYLPVTKKWIISFILCLILHCRATHRGIYKLFKDAFDYDISLGAIHNVTQTIATTAKNINAKKDLKSITIAAHDELFHKNKPILSGIDIPTLYCHLLSKEDSRDGDTWAINLLDLQKQRFKPDRVIADDGSGLRAGHAAVYWNIPCDADNFHITRDLMDMRRYFRNRVKSTITLRNAYVVKLQSVIKHDDMKKYNAEIKSTIKEEKLFKHLSATIDILVSWMEHDVLNKPGPNIFIRRELFNFIVEELESLAKLHPHRILPICVKLRESRDLLLSFVDVLEEKFSVIAKQYKCSIDIIWEICKLQRCKYLGDNYLLRSEKIVFQLGDQFEEIEDAVLASLDSTERTSSMVENLNSRVSPYLFVRKNSDQSFLDLLRFYFNHTPLLRSERGYRVNKTPAELLNGPHEHWLEMLGCYKFKRAT
;
A
#
# COMPACT_ATOMS: atom_id res chain seq x y z
N MET A 1 65.53 -11.16 -3.51
CA MET A 1 65.53 -10.42 -4.77
C MET A 1 64.10 -10.14 -5.18
N GLU A 2 63.59 -9.01 -4.78
CA GLU A 2 62.22 -8.54 -5.17
C GLU A 2 62.28 -8.02 -6.59
N CYS A 3 61.53 -8.65 -7.49
CA CYS A 3 61.33 -8.18 -8.87
C CYS A 3 60.44 -6.94 -8.83
N ALA A 4 61.02 -5.76 -8.86
CA ALA A 4 60.29 -4.49 -9.06
C ALA A 4 59.60 -4.56 -10.44
N LYS A 5 58.26 -4.64 -10.43
CA LYS A 5 57.42 -4.48 -11.63
C LYS A 5 57.58 -3.05 -12.14
N TYR A 6 58.42 -2.86 -13.15
CA TYR A 6 58.46 -1.60 -13.89
C TYR A 6 57.09 -1.34 -14.52
N LEU A 7 56.28 -0.50 -13.85
CA LEU A 7 55.04 0.03 -14.42
C LEU A 7 55.44 0.88 -15.64
N SER A 8 54.91 0.59 -16.84
CA SER A 8 55.23 1.35 -18.05
C SER A 8 54.91 2.84 -17.81
N PRO A 9 55.81 3.76 -18.19
CA PRO A 9 55.62 5.21 -17.98
C PRO A 9 54.27 5.74 -18.50
N ALA A 10 53.71 5.11 -19.51
CA ALA A 10 52.39 5.41 -20.09
C ALA A 10 51.22 5.28 -19.09
N LYS A 11 51.34 4.46 -18.03
CA LYS A 11 50.28 4.32 -16.98
C LYS A 11 50.25 5.48 -16.01
N ASN A 12 51.37 6.17 -15.83
CA ASN A 12 51.50 7.27 -14.85
C ASN A 12 51.12 8.64 -15.41
N LEU A 13 50.87 8.75 -16.74
CA LEU A 13 50.49 10.02 -17.39
C LEU A 13 49.07 10.39 -17.00
N SER A 14 48.90 11.63 -16.51
CA SER A 14 47.62 12.24 -16.25
C SER A 14 46.76 12.43 -17.51
N ILE A 15 45.49 12.68 -17.35
CA ILE A 15 44.57 12.96 -18.47
C ILE A 15 45.04 14.17 -19.27
N ASN A 16 45.48 15.23 -18.60
CA ASN A 16 45.96 16.46 -19.22
C ASN A 16 47.23 16.23 -20.05
N GLU A 17 48.16 15.42 -19.54
CA GLU A 17 49.37 15.06 -20.30
C GLU A 17 49.06 14.23 -21.54
N ARG A 18 48.12 13.28 -21.45
CA ARG A 18 47.65 12.51 -22.59
C ARG A 18 46.97 13.38 -23.67
N GLN A 19 46.16 14.38 -23.21
CA GLN A 19 45.57 15.35 -24.12
C GLN A 19 46.62 16.21 -24.80
N THR A 20 47.63 16.67 -24.06
CA THR A 20 48.73 17.46 -24.59
C THR A 20 49.54 16.67 -25.65
N ILE A 21 49.84 15.40 -25.36
CA ILE A 21 50.49 14.49 -26.31
C ILE A 21 49.66 14.34 -27.58
N ALA A 22 48.35 14.10 -27.46
CA ALA A 22 47.46 13.96 -28.59
C ALA A 22 47.43 15.23 -29.46
N LEU A 23 47.30 16.41 -28.85
CA LEU A 23 47.27 17.69 -29.55
C LEU A 23 48.58 18.01 -30.25
N LYS A 24 49.75 17.77 -29.60
CA LYS A 24 51.07 17.91 -30.25
C LYS A 24 51.21 16.96 -31.47
N ALA A 25 50.76 15.71 -31.31
CA ALA A 25 50.81 14.73 -32.40
C ALA A 25 49.85 15.07 -33.57
N ILE A 26 48.72 15.75 -33.32
CA ILE A 26 47.79 16.22 -34.36
C ILE A 26 48.35 17.43 -35.13
N ARG A 27 48.96 18.37 -34.41
CA ARG A 27 49.50 19.60 -35.00
C ARG A 27 50.70 19.40 -35.91
N HIS A 28 51.29 18.17 -35.96
CA HIS A 28 52.46 17.82 -36.75
C HIS A 28 53.70 18.71 -36.55
N ASN A 29 53.75 19.48 -35.44
CA ASN A 29 54.85 20.39 -35.14
C ASN A 29 56.11 19.69 -34.60
N GLU A 30 55.98 18.44 -34.15
CA GLU A 30 57.06 17.62 -33.61
C GLU A 30 56.99 16.22 -34.24
N LYS A 31 58.15 15.61 -34.50
CA LYS A 31 58.16 14.22 -35.01
C LYS A 31 57.68 13.29 -33.87
N ILE A 32 56.86 12.32 -34.20
CA ILE A 32 56.35 11.35 -33.24
C ILE A 32 57.48 10.61 -32.52
N THR A 33 58.59 10.38 -33.18
CA THR A 33 59.78 9.77 -32.59
C THR A 33 60.40 10.64 -31.49
N GLU A 34 60.44 11.98 -31.67
CA GLU A 34 60.95 12.92 -30.71
C GLU A 34 60.01 13.07 -29.51
N LEU A 35 58.71 13.16 -29.77
CA LEU A 35 57.72 13.23 -28.75
C LEU A 35 57.65 11.93 -27.90
N ALA A 36 57.85 10.77 -28.52
CA ALA A 36 57.94 9.47 -27.84
C ALA A 36 59.15 9.40 -26.88
N ALA A 37 60.31 9.92 -27.34
CA ALA A 37 61.52 9.98 -26.52
C ALA A 37 61.38 10.99 -25.38
N GLU A 38 60.85 12.22 -25.64
CA GLU A 38 60.57 13.24 -24.62
C GLU A 38 59.67 12.73 -23.46
N LYS A 39 58.58 12.00 -23.81
CA LYS A 39 57.61 11.51 -22.80
C LYS A 39 57.88 10.11 -22.32
N GLN A 40 58.97 9.48 -22.75
CA GLN A 40 59.38 8.09 -22.41
C GLN A 40 58.26 7.08 -22.62
N VAL A 41 57.49 7.19 -23.73
CA VAL A 41 56.40 6.30 -24.10
C VAL A 41 56.63 5.70 -25.50
N SER A 42 55.91 4.64 -25.82
CA SER A 42 56.01 4.04 -27.15
C SER A 42 55.35 4.92 -28.21
N ARG A 43 55.84 4.85 -29.47
CA ARG A 43 55.20 5.51 -30.60
C ARG A 43 53.76 5.07 -30.78
N ASP A 44 53.46 3.78 -30.55
CA ASP A 44 52.09 3.24 -30.60
C ASP A 44 51.18 3.89 -29.61
N PHE A 45 51.69 4.20 -28.39
CA PHE A 45 50.92 4.95 -27.40
C PHE A 45 50.53 6.35 -27.90
N ILE A 46 51.47 7.07 -28.56
CA ILE A 46 51.21 8.39 -29.10
C ILE A 46 50.20 8.31 -30.24
N TYR A 47 50.33 7.36 -31.16
CA TYR A 47 49.34 7.12 -32.20
C TYR A 47 47.97 6.79 -31.61
N ALA A 48 47.89 5.97 -30.56
CA ALA A 48 46.64 5.67 -29.90
C ALA A 48 45.98 6.92 -29.29
N GLN A 49 46.78 7.81 -28.64
CA GLN A 49 46.24 9.08 -28.10
C GLN A 49 45.79 10.04 -29.22
N LYS A 50 46.59 10.16 -30.29
CA LYS A 50 46.26 10.92 -31.52
C LYS A 50 44.92 10.46 -32.11
N ASN A 51 44.82 9.16 -32.39
CA ASN A 51 43.61 8.59 -32.99
C ASN A 51 42.38 8.76 -32.11
N LYS A 52 42.54 8.60 -30.80
CA LYS A 52 41.44 8.85 -29.82
C LYS A 52 40.97 10.31 -29.85
N ALA A 53 41.90 11.26 -29.98
CA ALA A 53 41.54 12.67 -30.07
C ALA A 53 40.90 13.02 -31.43
N LEU A 54 41.41 12.50 -32.54
CA LEU A 54 40.80 12.68 -33.85
C LEU A 54 39.39 12.11 -33.91
N GLN A 55 39.18 10.90 -33.39
CA GLN A 55 37.87 10.29 -33.33
C GLN A 55 36.88 11.11 -32.45
N ALA A 56 37.37 11.69 -31.35
CA ALA A 56 36.53 12.56 -30.51
C ALA A 56 36.18 13.87 -31.23
N ILE A 57 37.10 14.44 -32.00
CA ILE A 57 36.86 15.61 -32.85
C ILE A 57 35.88 15.27 -33.97
N ASP A 58 36.08 14.18 -34.68
CA ASP A 58 35.19 13.74 -35.78
C ASP A 58 33.76 13.51 -35.20
N ASN A 59 33.64 12.86 -34.05
CA ASN A 59 32.36 12.69 -33.38
C ASN A 59 31.71 14.01 -32.97
N ALA A 60 32.50 15.01 -32.56
CA ALA A 60 31.99 16.34 -32.17
C ALA A 60 31.54 17.18 -33.38
N PHE A 61 32.15 16.97 -34.54
CA PHE A 61 31.83 17.67 -35.81
C PHE A 61 30.94 16.87 -36.76
N GLN A 62 30.72 15.57 -36.51
CA GLN A 62 29.60 14.89 -37.12
C GLN A 62 28.36 15.61 -36.70
N SER A 63 27.82 16.43 -37.59
CA SER A 63 26.51 17.08 -37.35
C SER A 63 25.55 15.99 -36.95
N ALA A 64 25.01 16.11 -35.77
CA ALA A 64 23.87 15.31 -35.34
C ALA A 64 22.70 15.68 -36.26
N ASN A 65 22.64 15.05 -37.44
CA ASN A 65 21.42 14.95 -38.23
C ASN A 65 20.38 14.04 -37.53
N ASP A 66 20.65 13.68 -36.31
CA ASP A 66 19.73 13.01 -35.40
C ASP A 66 18.93 14.07 -34.60
N ASN A 67 18.00 14.73 -35.29
CA ASN A 67 16.96 15.52 -34.65
C ASN A 67 16.16 14.68 -33.62
N ASP A 68 16.38 13.39 -33.55
CA ASP A 68 15.72 12.44 -32.66
C ASP A 68 16.49 12.17 -31.38
N VAL A 69 17.75 12.60 -31.22
CA VAL A 69 18.52 12.42 -29.98
C VAL A 69 18.12 13.46 -28.95
N LEU A 70 17.39 13.03 -27.92
CA LEU A 70 16.96 13.90 -26.82
C LEU A 70 18.09 14.22 -25.84
N PHE A 71 18.98 13.26 -25.57
CA PHE A 71 20.16 13.40 -24.70
C PHE A 71 21.06 12.17 -24.76
N TYR A 72 22.33 12.35 -24.38
CA TYR A 72 23.29 11.26 -24.23
C TYR A 72 23.35 10.81 -22.78
N LEU A 73 23.31 9.49 -22.54
CA LEU A 73 23.38 8.91 -21.22
C LEU A 73 24.68 8.09 -21.05
N PRO A 74 25.59 8.45 -20.14
CA PRO A 74 26.76 7.65 -19.86
C PRO A 74 26.37 6.36 -19.10
N VAL A 75 26.46 5.21 -19.76
CA VAL A 75 26.19 3.90 -19.17
C VAL A 75 27.42 3.46 -18.36
N THR A 76 27.36 3.69 -17.05
CA THR A 76 28.41 3.29 -16.08
C THR A 76 27.96 2.08 -15.27
N LYS A 77 28.89 1.40 -14.58
CA LYS A 77 28.55 0.31 -13.63
C LYS A 77 27.54 0.79 -12.57
N LYS A 78 27.69 2.01 -12.06
CA LYS A 78 26.76 2.59 -11.09
C LYS A 78 25.38 2.82 -11.70
N TRP A 79 25.32 3.28 -12.94
CA TRP A 79 24.06 3.45 -13.66
C TRP A 79 23.36 2.11 -13.87
N ILE A 80 24.09 1.06 -14.27
CA ILE A 80 23.55 -0.30 -14.46
C ILE A 80 22.90 -0.80 -13.15
N ILE A 81 23.58 -0.62 -12.00
CA ILE A 81 23.04 -1.01 -10.69
C ILE A 81 21.71 -0.27 -10.42
N SER A 82 21.69 1.04 -10.61
CA SER A 82 20.48 1.85 -10.39
C SER A 82 19.35 1.46 -11.34
N PHE A 83 19.67 1.18 -12.60
CA PHE A 83 18.70 0.77 -13.62
C PHE A 83 18.10 -0.61 -13.31
N ILE A 84 18.90 -1.58 -12.85
CA ILE A 84 18.43 -2.88 -12.36
C ILE A 84 17.43 -2.70 -11.23
N LEU A 85 17.73 -1.82 -10.26
CA LEU A 85 16.82 -1.55 -9.15
C LEU A 85 15.52 -0.89 -9.60
N CYS A 86 15.59 0.07 -10.52
CA CYS A 86 14.39 0.68 -11.11
C CYS A 86 13.51 -0.37 -11.81
N LEU A 87 14.12 -1.28 -12.59
CA LEU A 87 13.40 -2.36 -13.25
C LEU A 87 12.75 -3.32 -12.23
N ILE A 88 13.44 -3.65 -11.15
CA ILE A 88 12.90 -4.52 -10.09
C ILE A 88 11.75 -3.84 -9.36
N LEU A 89 11.93 -2.58 -8.94
CA LEU A 89 11.03 -1.92 -8.02
C LEU A 89 9.90 -1.15 -8.71
N HIS A 90 10.16 -0.44 -9.81
CA HIS A 90 9.11 0.25 -10.56
C HIS A 90 8.38 -0.68 -11.53
N CYS A 91 9.14 -1.50 -12.28
CA CYS A 91 8.59 -2.36 -13.33
C CYS A 91 8.26 -3.77 -12.86
N ARG A 92 8.60 -4.15 -11.61
CA ARG A 92 8.41 -5.49 -11.05
C ARG A 92 9.08 -6.58 -11.89
N ALA A 93 10.19 -6.25 -12.57
CA ALA A 93 10.85 -7.14 -13.49
C ALA A 93 11.50 -8.35 -12.77
N THR A 94 11.46 -9.51 -13.42
CA THR A 94 12.21 -10.69 -12.98
C THR A 94 13.69 -10.55 -13.35
N HIS A 95 14.58 -11.26 -12.65
CA HIS A 95 16.00 -11.29 -13.03
C HIS A 95 16.20 -11.78 -14.48
N ARG A 96 15.39 -12.74 -14.94
CA ARG A 96 15.43 -13.23 -16.33
C ARG A 96 14.94 -12.18 -17.33
N GLY A 97 13.93 -11.39 -16.97
CA GLY A 97 13.46 -10.27 -17.78
C GLY A 97 14.52 -9.18 -17.91
N ILE A 98 15.21 -8.85 -16.82
CA ILE A 98 16.31 -7.90 -16.80
C ILE A 98 17.47 -8.39 -17.67
N TYR A 99 17.87 -9.66 -17.54
CA TYR A 99 18.91 -10.27 -18.37
C TYR A 99 18.59 -10.11 -19.87
N LYS A 100 17.36 -10.48 -20.28
CA LYS A 100 16.92 -10.34 -21.66
C LYS A 100 16.93 -8.89 -22.14
N LEU A 101 16.41 -7.97 -21.31
CA LEU A 101 16.40 -6.54 -21.66
C LEU A 101 17.81 -6.01 -21.92
N PHE A 102 18.79 -6.33 -21.06
CA PHE A 102 20.17 -5.89 -21.26
C PHE A 102 20.79 -6.48 -22.53
N LYS A 103 20.48 -7.73 -22.84
CA LYS A 103 20.96 -8.38 -24.06
C LYS A 103 20.32 -7.81 -25.32
N ASP A 104 18.99 -7.67 -25.32
CA ASP A 104 18.24 -7.30 -26.53
C ASP A 104 18.32 -5.80 -26.84
N ALA A 105 18.30 -4.94 -25.80
CA ALA A 105 18.26 -3.48 -25.98
C ALA A 105 19.64 -2.80 -25.93
N PHE A 106 20.65 -3.42 -25.29
CA PHE A 106 21.96 -2.81 -25.08
C PHE A 106 23.13 -3.67 -25.58
N ASP A 107 22.86 -4.87 -26.13
CA ASP A 107 23.89 -5.87 -26.48
C ASP A 107 24.94 -6.07 -25.36
N TYR A 108 24.43 -6.10 -24.11
CA TYR A 108 25.26 -6.18 -22.92
C TYR A 108 24.94 -7.44 -22.11
N ASP A 109 25.93 -8.32 -21.98
CA ASP A 109 25.81 -9.56 -21.23
C ASP A 109 26.02 -9.32 -19.73
N ILE A 110 24.94 -9.46 -18.96
CA ILE A 110 24.96 -9.46 -17.49
C ILE A 110 24.49 -10.80 -16.95
N SER A 111 25.24 -11.43 -16.06
CA SER A 111 24.82 -12.72 -15.51
C SER A 111 23.64 -12.58 -14.53
N LEU A 112 22.80 -13.63 -14.46
CA LEU A 112 21.71 -13.69 -13.45
C LEU A 112 22.26 -13.61 -12.02
N GLY A 113 23.47 -14.18 -11.77
CA GLY A 113 24.15 -14.08 -10.47
C GLY A 113 24.56 -12.64 -10.14
N ALA A 114 25.03 -11.86 -11.14
CA ALA A 114 25.34 -10.44 -10.94
C ALA A 114 24.11 -9.62 -10.56
N ILE A 115 22.97 -9.83 -11.25
CA ILE A 115 21.68 -9.18 -10.93
C ILE A 115 21.22 -9.56 -9.51
N HIS A 116 21.33 -10.83 -9.16
CA HIS A 116 20.99 -11.31 -7.80
C HIS A 116 21.87 -10.65 -6.75
N ASN A 117 23.19 -10.64 -6.94
CA ASN A 117 24.15 -10.05 -5.98
C ASN A 117 23.90 -8.54 -5.79
N VAL A 118 23.61 -7.80 -6.88
CA VAL A 118 23.21 -6.39 -6.80
C VAL A 118 21.96 -6.25 -5.88
N THR A 119 20.94 -7.08 -6.12
CA THR A 119 19.70 -7.03 -5.33
C THR A 119 19.96 -7.31 -3.86
N GLN A 120 20.77 -8.32 -3.52
CA GLN A 120 21.08 -8.70 -2.14
C GLN A 120 21.94 -7.65 -1.40
N THR A 121 22.96 -7.11 -2.07
CA THR A 121 23.79 -6.05 -1.49
C THR A 121 22.95 -4.82 -1.13
N ILE A 122 22.09 -4.41 -2.04
CA ILE A 122 21.23 -3.25 -1.82
C ILE A 122 20.14 -3.55 -0.77
N ALA A 123 19.59 -4.75 -0.74
CA ALA A 123 18.64 -5.17 0.29
C ALA A 123 19.25 -5.12 1.70
N THR A 124 20.51 -5.48 1.85
CA THR A 124 21.24 -5.33 3.12
C THR A 124 21.36 -3.86 3.54
N THR A 125 21.66 -2.96 2.60
CA THR A 125 21.67 -1.51 2.87
C THR A 125 20.30 -1.02 3.29
N ALA A 126 19.25 -1.41 2.57
CA ALA A 126 17.86 -1.07 2.89
C ALA A 126 17.45 -1.57 4.29
N LYS A 127 17.80 -2.81 4.65
CA LYS A 127 17.58 -3.37 5.99
C LYS A 127 18.22 -2.51 7.08
N ASN A 128 19.48 -2.08 6.89
CA ASN A 128 20.19 -1.25 7.84
C ASN A 128 19.55 0.14 8.00
N ILE A 129 19.04 0.74 6.92
CA ILE A 129 18.32 2.01 6.97
C ILE A 129 17.00 1.83 7.73
N ASN A 130 16.22 0.79 7.38
CA ASN A 130 14.96 0.47 8.06
C ASN A 130 15.15 0.25 9.57
N ALA A 131 16.22 -0.46 9.98
CA ALA A 131 16.50 -0.77 11.38
C ALA A 131 16.91 0.46 12.22
N LYS A 132 17.47 1.48 11.60
CA LYS A 132 17.90 2.73 12.26
C LYS A 132 16.80 3.78 12.36
N LYS A 133 15.66 3.56 11.72
CA LYS A 133 14.56 4.56 11.73
C LYS A 133 13.94 4.64 13.11
N ASP A 134 13.80 5.86 13.59
CA ASP A 134 13.04 6.16 14.79
C ASP A 134 11.54 6.11 14.51
N LEU A 135 10.81 5.29 15.24
CA LEU A 135 9.38 5.06 15.08
C LEU A 135 8.52 5.74 16.15
N LYS A 136 9.12 6.59 16.99
CA LYS A 136 8.41 7.30 18.08
C LYS A 136 7.22 8.14 17.60
N SER A 137 7.27 8.63 16.37
CA SER A 137 6.21 9.49 15.80
C SER A 137 5.00 8.73 15.28
N ILE A 138 5.02 7.40 15.31
CA ILE A 138 3.88 6.57 14.93
C ILE A 138 2.82 6.68 16.02
N THR A 139 1.62 7.13 15.65
CA THR A 139 0.51 7.33 16.58
C THR A 139 -0.58 6.28 16.43
N ILE A 140 -0.99 5.96 15.21
CA ILE A 140 -2.04 4.98 14.93
C ILE A 140 -1.51 3.93 13.97
N ALA A 141 -1.19 2.75 14.50
CA ALA A 141 -0.71 1.64 13.70
C ALA A 141 -1.87 0.76 13.21
N ALA A 142 -1.74 0.22 12.01
CA ALA A 142 -2.59 -0.87 11.54
C ALA A 142 -1.73 -2.09 11.24
N HIS A 143 -2.16 -3.26 11.72
CA HIS A 143 -1.49 -4.54 11.52
C HIS A 143 -2.40 -5.53 10.79
N ASP A 144 -1.80 -6.35 9.93
CA ASP A 144 -2.50 -7.36 9.14
C ASP A 144 -1.52 -8.46 8.69
N GLU A 145 -2.03 -9.50 8.05
CA GLU A 145 -1.27 -10.62 7.52
C GLU A 145 -1.57 -10.84 6.05
N LEU A 146 -0.54 -11.04 5.25
CA LEU A 146 -0.70 -11.56 3.90
C LEU A 146 0.06 -12.89 3.76
N PHE A 147 -0.35 -13.71 2.81
CA PHE A 147 0.23 -15.04 2.65
C PHE A 147 1.00 -15.16 1.34
N HIS A 148 2.18 -15.75 1.42
CA HIS A 148 2.95 -16.14 0.26
C HIS A 148 3.43 -17.60 0.42
N LYS A 149 2.94 -18.49 -0.45
CA LYS A 149 3.24 -19.93 -0.40
C LYS A 149 2.99 -20.56 0.98
N ASN A 150 1.83 -20.31 1.53
CA ASN A 150 1.38 -20.79 2.84
C ASN A 150 2.20 -20.26 4.03
N LYS A 151 3.12 -19.31 3.82
CA LYS A 151 3.82 -18.63 4.91
C LYS A 151 3.24 -17.25 5.12
N PRO A 152 2.98 -16.86 6.36
CA PRO A 152 2.48 -15.52 6.66
C PRO A 152 3.60 -14.49 6.46
N ILE A 153 3.21 -13.33 6.00
CA ILE A 153 4.00 -12.10 6.02
C ILE A 153 3.24 -11.13 6.90
N LEU A 154 3.81 -10.82 8.06
CA LEU A 154 3.26 -9.84 8.97
C LEU A 154 3.50 -8.45 8.41
N SER A 155 2.48 -7.63 8.36
CA SER A 155 2.52 -6.27 7.82
C SER A 155 2.03 -5.26 8.83
N GLY A 156 2.65 -4.08 8.83
CA GLY A 156 2.28 -2.98 9.71
C GLY A 156 2.57 -1.62 9.09
N ILE A 157 1.61 -0.71 9.24
CA ILE A 157 1.66 0.63 8.66
C ILE A 157 1.20 1.67 9.67
N ASP A 158 1.81 2.84 9.68
CA ASP A 158 1.27 4.02 10.36
C ASP A 158 0.17 4.63 9.48
N ILE A 159 -1.05 4.72 10.02
CA ILE A 159 -2.19 5.16 9.21
C ILE A 159 -2.05 6.63 8.77
N PRO A 160 -1.61 7.59 9.63
CA PRO A 160 -1.47 8.98 9.21
C PRO A 160 -0.46 9.21 8.09
N THR A 161 0.68 8.54 8.12
CA THR A 161 1.81 8.77 7.19
C THR A 161 1.94 7.73 6.10
N LEU A 162 1.27 6.58 6.23
CA LEU A 162 1.43 5.38 5.41
C LEU A 162 2.84 4.76 5.51
N TYR A 163 3.60 5.07 6.57
CA TYR A 163 4.91 4.50 6.80
C TYR A 163 4.80 3.02 7.17
N CYS A 164 5.37 2.15 6.34
CA CYS A 164 5.44 0.72 6.60
C CYS A 164 6.53 0.45 7.65
N HIS A 165 6.13 0.15 8.89
CA HIS A 165 7.05 -0.14 9.99
C HIS A 165 7.32 -1.64 10.16
N LEU A 166 6.49 -2.51 9.59
CA LEU A 166 6.63 -3.96 9.65
C LEU A 166 6.33 -4.59 8.28
N LEU A 167 7.23 -5.45 7.83
CA LEU A 167 7.01 -6.36 6.70
C LEU A 167 7.93 -7.57 6.90
N SER A 168 7.45 -8.58 7.62
CA SER A 168 8.25 -9.72 8.07
C SER A 168 7.65 -11.05 7.62
N LYS A 169 8.45 -11.88 6.95
CA LYS A 169 8.06 -13.22 6.55
C LYS A 169 8.38 -14.21 7.64
N GLU A 170 7.35 -14.89 8.11
CA GLU A 170 7.44 -15.77 9.26
C GLU A 170 7.05 -17.22 8.90
N ASP A 171 7.35 -18.13 9.80
CA ASP A 171 6.93 -19.53 9.69
C ASP A 171 5.54 -19.75 10.30
N SER A 172 5.16 -18.93 11.27
CA SER A 172 3.90 -18.96 11.99
C SER A 172 3.31 -17.53 12.12
N ARG A 173 2.04 -17.45 12.49
CA ARG A 173 1.34 -16.21 12.85
C ARG A 173 0.73 -16.26 14.26
N ASP A 174 1.29 -17.07 15.11
CA ASP A 174 0.87 -17.20 16.50
C ASP A 174 1.24 -15.95 17.34
N GLY A 175 0.78 -15.96 18.60
CA GLY A 175 1.02 -14.84 19.51
C GLY A 175 2.49 -14.59 19.77
N ASP A 176 3.31 -15.63 19.90
CA ASP A 176 4.73 -15.52 20.16
C ASP A 176 5.47 -14.88 18.98
N THR A 177 5.13 -15.29 17.75
CA THR A 177 5.71 -14.71 16.52
C THR A 177 5.38 -13.21 16.42
N TRP A 178 4.13 -12.82 16.67
CA TRP A 178 3.75 -11.42 16.72
C TRP A 178 4.46 -10.67 17.85
N ALA A 179 4.52 -11.24 19.06
CA ALA A 179 5.19 -10.61 20.20
C ALA A 179 6.66 -10.33 19.91
N ILE A 180 7.40 -11.28 19.33
CA ILE A 180 8.80 -11.10 18.95
C ILE A 180 8.98 -9.93 17.98
N ASN A 181 8.17 -9.87 16.92
CA ASN A 181 8.25 -8.78 15.95
C ASN A 181 7.91 -7.42 16.59
N LEU A 182 6.91 -7.35 17.47
CA LEU A 182 6.56 -6.12 18.19
C LEU A 182 7.65 -5.68 19.18
N LEU A 183 8.31 -6.61 19.89
CA LEU A 183 9.47 -6.33 20.74
C LEU A 183 10.65 -5.80 19.94
N ASP A 184 10.88 -6.33 18.73
CA ASP A 184 11.92 -5.81 17.85
C ASP A 184 11.64 -4.38 17.40
N LEU A 185 10.38 -4.03 17.15
CA LEU A 185 9.97 -2.65 16.85
C LEU A 185 10.16 -1.71 18.04
N GLN A 186 10.00 -2.19 19.29
CA GLN A 186 10.29 -1.37 20.48
C GLN A 186 11.74 -0.89 20.53
N LYS A 187 12.70 -1.66 20.00
CA LYS A 187 14.11 -1.23 19.90
C LYS A 187 14.27 0.02 19.04
N GLN A 188 13.30 0.28 18.13
CA GLN A 188 13.21 1.48 17.31
C GLN A 188 12.28 2.55 17.92
N ARG A 189 11.95 2.44 19.21
CA ARG A 189 11.04 3.33 19.96
C ARG A 189 9.59 3.31 19.45
N PHE A 190 9.15 2.21 18.83
CA PHE A 190 7.76 2.04 18.42
C PHE A 190 6.86 1.91 19.65
N LYS A 191 5.98 2.88 19.82
CA LYS A 191 4.98 2.92 20.90
C LYS A 191 3.79 3.74 20.40
N PRO A 192 2.90 3.15 19.59
CA PRO A 192 1.73 3.87 19.08
C PRO A 192 0.73 4.15 20.22
N ASP A 193 -0.10 5.15 20.05
CA ASP A 193 -1.19 5.45 20.97
C ASP A 193 -2.32 4.42 20.85
N ARG A 194 -2.46 3.83 19.65
CA ARG A 194 -3.53 2.89 19.29
C ARG A 194 -3.09 1.97 18.15
N VAL A 195 -3.60 0.74 18.17
CA VAL A 195 -3.43 -0.23 17.06
C VAL A 195 -4.82 -0.62 16.53
N ILE A 196 -4.95 -0.74 15.21
CA ILE A 196 -6.12 -1.31 14.55
C ILE A 196 -5.69 -2.65 13.93
N ALA A 197 -6.41 -3.71 14.23
CA ALA A 197 -6.09 -5.06 13.80
C ALA A 197 -7.35 -5.85 13.48
N ASP A 198 -7.19 -6.89 12.64
CA ASP A 198 -8.24 -7.86 12.45
C ASP A 198 -8.45 -8.73 13.71
N ASP A 199 -9.42 -9.66 13.64
CA ASP A 199 -9.70 -10.57 14.76
C ASP A 199 -8.73 -11.76 14.82
N GLY A 200 -7.57 -11.69 14.18
CA GLY A 200 -6.54 -12.72 14.23
C GLY A 200 -6.08 -13.00 15.65
N SER A 201 -6.37 -14.20 16.16
CA SER A 201 -6.06 -14.57 17.56
C SER A 201 -4.58 -14.42 17.91
N GLY A 202 -3.69 -14.75 16.97
CA GLY A 202 -2.23 -14.60 17.16
C GLY A 202 -1.82 -13.14 17.26
N LEU A 203 -2.31 -12.28 16.36
CA LEU A 203 -2.02 -10.85 16.40
C LEU A 203 -2.48 -10.22 17.72
N ARG A 204 -3.72 -10.50 18.14
CA ARG A 204 -4.26 -9.96 19.39
C ARG A 204 -3.53 -10.48 20.63
N ALA A 205 -3.18 -11.76 20.66
CA ALA A 205 -2.39 -12.34 21.75
C ALA A 205 -0.98 -11.73 21.82
N GLY A 206 -0.29 -11.59 20.69
CA GLY A 206 1.02 -10.97 20.62
C GLY A 206 1.00 -9.50 21.02
N HIS A 207 -0.02 -8.75 20.57
CA HIS A 207 -0.20 -7.37 20.98
C HIS A 207 -0.44 -7.25 22.50
N ALA A 208 -1.35 -8.04 23.05
CA ALA A 208 -1.63 -8.03 24.49
C ALA A 208 -0.40 -8.37 25.35
N ALA A 209 0.45 -9.27 24.86
CA ALA A 209 1.70 -9.66 25.56
C ALA A 209 2.72 -8.51 25.63
N VAL A 210 2.80 -7.66 24.59
CA VAL A 210 3.82 -6.59 24.48
C VAL A 210 3.27 -5.23 24.88
N TYR A 211 2.02 -4.94 24.54
CA TYR A 211 1.36 -3.63 24.67
C TYR A 211 0.03 -3.73 25.41
N TRP A 212 0.03 -4.36 26.61
CA TRP A 212 -1.18 -4.56 27.43
C TRP A 212 -1.97 -3.27 27.73
N ASN A 213 -1.30 -2.12 27.70
CA ASN A 213 -1.86 -0.79 27.99
C ASN A 213 -2.18 0.05 26.74
N ILE A 214 -1.95 -0.47 25.55
CA ILE A 214 -2.26 0.21 24.28
C ILE A 214 -3.53 -0.41 23.70
N PRO A 215 -4.58 0.38 23.37
CA PRO A 215 -5.79 -0.15 22.75
C PRO A 215 -5.50 -0.87 21.42
N CYS A 216 -6.11 -2.05 21.26
CA CYS A 216 -6.09 -2.81 20.01
C CYS A 216 -7.53 -2.93 19.48
N ASP A 217 -7.92 -1.99 18.63
CA ASP A 217 -9.27 -1.89 18.09
C ASP A 217 -9.54 -2.91 16.99
N ALA A 218 -10.80 -3.26 16.79
CA ALA A 218 -11.19 -4.10 15.68
C ALA A 218 -11.15 -3.35 14.35
N ASP A 219 -10.75 -4.06 13.29
CA ASP A 219 -10.88 -3.55 11.93
C ASP A 219 -12.32 -3.69 11.43
N ASN A 220 -12.99 -2.55 11.27
CA ASN A 220 -14.35 -2.50 10.74
C ASN A 220 -14.45 -2.90 9.26
N PHE A 221 -13.33 -2.96 8.53
CA PHE A 221 -13.33 -3.35 7.13
C PHE A 221 -13.75 -4.81 6.94
N HIS A 222 -13.20 -5.73 7.73
CA HIS A 222 -13.48 -7.16 7.61
C HIS A 222 -14.94 -7.48 7.91
N ILE A 223 -15.50 -6.93 8.99
CA ILE A 223 -16.91 -7.16 9.31
C ILE A 223 -17.85 -6.53 8.28
N THR A 224 -17.52 -5.35 7.78
CA THR A 224 -18.30 -4.71 6.70
C THR A 224 -18.28 -5.56 5.44
N ARG A 225 -17.13 -6.12 5.06
CA ARG A 225 -17.00 -7.05 3.93
C ARG A 225 -17.86 -8.30 4.12
N ASP A 226 -17.82 -8.93 5.30
CA ASP A 226 -18.61 -10.12 5.61
C ASP A 226 -20.12 -9.84 5.49
N LEU A 227 -20.57 -8.70 5.97
CA LEU A 227 -21.95 -8.22 5.84
C LEU A 227 -22.37 -7.98 4.39
N MET A 228 -21.48 -7.36 3.60
CA MET A 228 -21.72 -7.13 2.15
C MET A 228 -21.76 -8.43 1.38
N ASP A 229 -20.92 -9.41 1.72
CA ASP A 229 -20.90 -10.72 1.10
C ASP A 229 -22.17 -11.53 1.44
N MET A 230 -22.67 -11.42 2.67
CA MET A 230 -23.96 -11.97 3.06
C MET A 230 -25.08 -11.34 2.25
N ARG A 231 -25.14 -10.01 2.16
CA ARG A 231 -26.13 -9.26 1.37
C ARG A 231 -26.11 -9.68 -0.11
N ARG A 232 -24.92 -9.78 -0.71
CA ARG A 232 -24.72 -10.21 -2.10
C ARG A 232 -25.17 -11.65 -2.30
N TYR A 233 -24.90 -12.54 -1.37
CA TYR A 233 -25.35 -13.94 -1.42
C TYR A 233 -26.87 -14.02 -1.53
N PHE A 234 -27.62 -13.36 -0.64
CA PHE A 234 -29.08 -13.44 -0.64
C PHE A 234 -29.71 -12.78 -1.89
N ARG A 235 -29.17 -11.67 -2.35
CA ARG A 235 -29.56 -11.06 -3.65
C ARG A 235 -29.35 -12.01 -4.83
N ASN A 236 -28.26 -12.73 -4.86
CA ASN A 236 -27.97 -13.72 -5.90
C ASN A 236 -28.89 -14.94 -5.80
N ARG A 237 -29.23 -15.37 -4.58
CA ARG A 237 -30.21 -16.46 -4.38
C ARG A 237 -31.59 -16.08 -4.91
N VAL A 238 -32.06 -14.86 -4.70
CA VAL A 238 -33.31 -14.37 -5.32
C VAL A 238 -33.27 -14.47 -6.84
N LYS A 239 -32.16 -14.00 -7.45
CA LYS A 239 -32.00 -14.07 -8.92
C LYS A 239 -32.00 -15.50 -9.41
N SER A 240 -31.26 -16.41 -8.75
CA SER A 240 -31.17 -17.82 -9.17
C SER A 240 -32.49 -18.56 -9.02
N THR A 241 -33.27 -18.29 -7.96
CA THR A 241 -34.60 -18.93 -7.80
C THR A 241 -35.60 -18.43 -8.85
N ILE A 242 -35.58 -17.15 -9.21
CA ILE A 242 -36.39 -16.63 -10.31
C ILE A 242 -36.03 -17.30 -11.64
N THR A 243 -34.74 -17.40 -11.95
CA THR A 243 -34.26 -18.05 -13.18
C THR A 243 -34.66 -19.52 -13.24
N LEU A 244 -34.52 -20.23 -12.12
CA LEU A 244 -34.91 -21.63 -12.02
C LEU A 244 -36.41 -21.82 -12.22
N ARG A 245 -37.26 -20.99 -11.56
CA ARG A 245 -38.71 -21.02 -11.77
C ARG A 245 -39.07 -20.80 -13.23
N ASN A 246 -38.48 -19.80 -13.89
CA ASN A 246 -38.75 -19.50 -15.29
C ASN A 246 -38.32 -20.67 -16.20
N ALA A 247 -37.21 -21.34 -15.91
CA ALA A 247 -36.76 -22.52 -16.63
C ALA A 247 -37.76 -23.69 -16.50
N TYR A 248 -38.33 -23.90 -15.31
CA TYR A 248 -39.38 -24.92 -15.11
C TYR A 248 -40.69 -24.54 -15.83
N VAL A 249 -41.08 -23.27 -15.85
CA VAL A 249 -42.26 -22.82 -16.59
C VAL A 249 -42.08 -23.07 -18.08
N VAL A 250 -40.93 -22.76 -18.67
CA VAL A 250 -40.63 -23.05 -20.09
C VAL A 250 -40.66 -24.56 -20.37
N LYS A 251 -40.08 -25.37 -19.50
CA LYS A 251 -40.12 -26.82 -19.63
C LYS A 251 -41.54 -27.37 -19.55
N LEU A 252 -42.37 -26.85 -18.64
CA LEU A 252 -43.76 -27.24 -18.52
C LEU A 252 -44.54 -27.02 -19.80
N GLN A 253 -44.29 -25.91 -20.52
CA GLN A 253 -44.94 -25.58 -21.79
C GLN A 253 -44.60 -26.55 -22.92
N SER A 254 -43.46 -27.25 -22.86
CA SER A 254 -42.99 -28.20 -23.88
C SER A 254 -43.35 -29.66 -23.58
N VAL A 255 -43.98 -29.94 -22.44
CA VAL A 255 -44.26 -31.33 -21.99
C VAL A 255 -45.62 -31.78 -22.47
N ILE A 256 -45.68 -33.02 -23.03
CA ILE A 256 -46.91 -33.68 -23.52
C ILE A 256 -47.41 -34.75 -22.53
N LYS A 257 -46.49 -35.34 -21.71
CA LYS A 257 -46.86 -36.43 -20.78
C LYS A 257 -47.41 -35.90 -19.46
N HIS A 258 -48.51 -36.44 -19.00
CA HIS A 258 -49.23 -36.01 -17.79
C HIS A 258 -48.37 -36.10 -16.50
N ASP A 259 -47.55 -37.16 -16.35
CA ASP A 259 -46.71 -37.35 -15.16
C ASP A 259 -45.57 -36.35 -15.11
N ASP A 260 -44.99 -35.96 -16.24
CA ASP A 260 -43.98 -34.89 -16.31
C ASP A 260 -44.60 -33.53 -16.01
N MET A 261 -45.85 -33.26 -16.40
CA MET A 261 -46.57 -32.04 -16.04
C MET A 261 -46.78 -31.91 -14.52
N LYS A 262 -47.15 -33.02 -13.84
CA LYS A 262 -47.27 -33.04 -12.36
C LYS A 262 -45.93 -32.73 -11.70
N LYS A 263 -44.85 -33.31 -12.18
CA LYS A 263 -43.49 -33.09 -11.68
C LYS A 263 -43.09 -31.62 -11.81
N TYR A 264 -43.18 -31.02 -13.00
CA TYR A 264 -42.81 -29.59 -13.20
C TYR A 264 -43.70 -28.62 -12.42
N ASN A 265 -45.01 -28.92 -12.27
CA ASN A 265 -45.90 -28.11 -11.42
C ASN A 265 -45.47 -28.19 -9.94
N ALA A 266 -45.03 -29.32 -9.43
CA ALA A 266 -44.51 -29.46 -8.07
C ALA A 266 -43.22 -28.67 -7.88
N GLU A 267 -42.28 -28.75 -8.85
CA GLU A 267 -41.02 -28.00 -8.84
C GLU A 267 -41.26 -26.48 -8.89
N ILE A 268 -42.18 -25.99 -9.74
CA ILE A 268 -42.58 -24.59 -9.81
C ILE A 268 -43.14 -24.13 -8.46
N LYS A 269 -44.03 -24.92 -7.84
CA LYS A 269 -44.61 -24.59 -6.53
C LYS A 269 -43.56 -24.55 -5.44
N SER A 270 -42.59 -25.45 -5.43
CA SER A 270 -41.47 -25.47 -4.51
C SER A 270 -40.59 -24.23 -4.70
N THR A 271 -40.21 -23.95 -5.94
CA THR A 271 -39.38 -22.79 -6.29
C THR A 271 -40.04 -21.45 -5.95
N ILE A 272 -41.38 -21.34 -6.09
CA ILE A 272 -42.13 -20.16 -5.65
C ILE A 272 -42.02 -19.94 -4.12
N LYS A 273 -42.06 -21.03 -3.32
CA LYS A 273 -41.88 -20.94 -1.88
C LYS A 273 -40.47 -20.46 -1.53
N GLU A 274 -39.46 -21.01 -2.17
CA GLU A 274 -38.07 -20.58 -2.00
C GLU A 274 -37.88 -19.12 -2.44
N GLU A 275 -38.45 -18.71 -3.56
CA GLU A 275 -38.36 -17.33 -4.05
C GLU A 275 -38.95 -16.36 -3.04
N LYS A 276 -40.11 -16.67 -2.44
CA LYS A 276 -40.73 -15.86 -1.38
C LYS A 276 -39.83 -15.76 -0.15
N LEU A 277 -39.25 -16.88 0.27
CA LEU A 277 -38.33 -16.91 1.41
C LEU A 277 -37.10 -16.05 1.14
N PHE A 278 -36.40 -16.25 0.00
CA PHE A 278 -35.20 -15.49 -0.30
C PHE A 278 -35.48 -14.01 -0.58
N LYS A 279 -36.61 -13.64 -1.13
CA LYS A 279 -37.04 -12.25 -1.26
C LYS A 279 -37.21 -11.58 0.10
N HIS A 280 -37.87 -12.26 1.05
CA HIS A 280 -38.00 -11.76 2.42
C HIS A 280 -36.63 -11.62 3.10
N LEU A 281 -35.80 -12.65 3.09
CA LEU A 281 -34.44 -12.62 3.65
C LEU A 281 -33.60 -11.50 3.04
N SER A 282 -33.58 -11.39 1.71
CA SER A 282 -32.82 -10.38 1.01
C SER A 282 -33.26 -8.96 1.37
N ALA A 283 -34.56 -8.69 1.40
CA ALA A 283 -35.09 -7.36 1.71
C ALA A 283 -34.77 -6.94 3.16
N THR A 284 -34.96 -7.84 4.12
CA THR A 284 -34.66 -7.55 5.53
C THR A 284 -33.18 -7.40 5.77
N ILE A 285 -32.32 -8.29 5.21
CA ILE A 285 -30.87 -8.20 5.31
C ILE A 285 -30.36 -6.92 4.64
N ASP A 286 -30.92 -6.50 3.52
CA ASP A 286 -30.56 -5.25 2.84
C ASP A 286 -30.73 -4.02 3.78
N ILE A 287 -31.83 -3.98 4.54
CA ILE A 287 -32.11 -2.92 5.51
C ILE A 287 -31.15 -2.99 6.70
N LEU A 288 -31.02 -4.17 7.32
CA LEU A 288 -30.18 -4.35 8.51
C LEU A 288 -28.71 -4.07 8.22
N VAL A 289 -28.21 -4.55 7.07
CA VAL A 289 -26.83 -4.27 6.64
C VAL A 289 -26.64 -2.79 6.32
N SER A 290 -27.62 -2.13 5.72
CA SER A 290 -27.56 -0.69 5.45
C SER A 290 -27.50 0.13 6.75
N TRP A 291 -28.29 -0.22 7.76
CA TRP A 291 -28.23 0.44 9.07
C TRP A 291 -26.90 0.18 9.78
N MET A 292 -26.41 -1.07 9.74
CA MET A 292 -25.09 -1.37 10.32
C MET A 292 -23.99 -0.56 9.66
N GLU A 293 -23.97 -0.49 8.32
CA GLU A 293 -22.95 0.23 7.57
C GLU A 293 -23.02 1.76 7.76
N HIS A 294 -24.22 2.34 7.68
CA HIS A 294 -24.37 3.79 7.59
C HIS A 294 -24.70 4.46 8.93
N ASP A 295 -25.38 3.78 9.84
CA ASP A 295 -25.82 4.36 11.10
C ASP A 295 -24.94 3.93 12.30
N VAL A 296 -24.44 2.69 12.26
CA VAL A 296 -23.66 2.14 13.38
C VAL A 296 -22.17 2.28 13.15
N LEU A 297 -21.66 1.75 12.04
CA LEU A 297 -20.21 1.68 11.76
C LEU A 297 -19.65 2.88 11.02
N ASN A 298 -20.47 3.80 10.53
CA ASN A 298 -19.97 5.00 9.86
C ASN A 298 -19.53 6.06 10.86
N LYS A 299 -18.51 6.87 10.52
CA LYS A 299 -18.05 7.97 11.40
C LYS A 299 -19.15 9.00 11.61
N PRO A 300 -19.71 9.65 10.57
CA PRO A 300 -20.91 10.46 10.74
C PRO A 300 -22.10 9.60 11.17
N GLY A 301 -22.68 9.91 12.32
CA GLY A 301 -23.81 9.13 12.83
C GLY A 301 -24.22 9.55 14.25
N PRO A 302 -25.12 8.80 14.89
CA PRO A 302 -25.60 9.09 16.24
C PRO A 302 -24.50 8.86 17.30
N ASN A 303 -24.78 9.26 18.54
CA ASN A 303 -23.92 9.05 19.70
C ASN A 303 -23.77 7.56 20.04
N ILE A 304 -22.84 7.24 20.95
CA ILE A 304 -22.50 5.86 21.33
C ILE A 304 -23.69 5.07 21.87
N PHE A 305 -24.56 5.71 22.65
CA PHE A 305 -25.73 5.04 23.26
C PHE A 305 -26.67 4.54 22.14
N ILE A 306 -27.07 5.42 21.23
CA ILE A 306 -27.96 5.06 20.10
C ILE A 306 -27.32 4.00 19.22
N ARG A 307 -25.99 4.08 18.96
CA ARG A 307 -25.28 3.08 18.14
C ARG A 307 -25.29 1.71 18.80
N ARG A 308 -25.09 1.63 20.12
CA ARG A 308 -25.14 0.36 20.88
C ARG A 308 -26.52 -0.27 20.83
N GLU A 309 -27.57 0.52 21.03
CA GLU A 309 -28.94 0.04 20.91
C GLU A 309 -29.26 -0.46 19.50
N LEU A 310 -28.93 0.31 18.49
CA LEU A 310 -29.15 -0.08 17.09
C LEU A 310 -28.32 -1.31 16.69
N PHE A 311 -27.08 -1.40 17.16
CA PHE A 311 -26.24 -2.57 16.95
C PHE A 311 -26.87 -3.84 17.53
N ASN A 312 -27.30 -3.78 18.78
CA ASN A 312 -27.95 -4.90 19.45
C ASN A 312 -29.23 -5.33 18.72
N PHE A 313 -30.07 -4.37 18.36
CA PHE A 313 -31.30 -4.61 17.59
C PHE A 313 -30.99 -5.33 16.25
N ILE A 314 -30.00 -4.83 15.49
CA ILE A 314 -29.62 -5.42 14.21
C ILE A 314 -29.14 -6.88 14.38
N VAL A 315 -28.34 -7.14 15.43
CA VAL A 315 -27.84 -8.50 15.69
C VAL A 315 -28.96 -9.43 16.09
N GLU A 316 -29.90 -9.00 16.94
CA GLU A 316 -31.07 -9.79 17.34
C GLU A 316 -31.98 -10.14 16.14
N GLU A 317 -32.22 -9.18 15.25
CA GLU A 317 -32.96 -9.39 14.02
C GLU A 317 -32.25 -10.37 13.07
N LEU A 318 -30.92 -10.24 12.89
CA LEU A 318 -30.14 -11.20 12.12
C LEU A 318 -30.17 -12.60 12.73
N GLU A 319 -30.13 -12.76 14.06
CA GLU A 319 -30.28 -14.05 14.73
C GLU A 319 -31.67 -14.65 14.52
N SER A 320 -32.71 -13.83 14.50
CA SER A 320 -34.05 -14.27 14.15
C SER A 320 -34.10 -14.82 12.71
N LEU A 321 -33.47 -14.13 11.75
CA LEU A 321 -33.35 -14.60 10.37
C LEU A 321 -32.42 -15.82 10.23
N ALA A 322 -31.44 -15.99 11.12
CA ALA A 322 -30.55 -17.15 11.13
C ALA A 322 -31.30 -18.46 11.36
N LYS A 323 -32.47 -18.45 12.03
CA LYS A 323 -33.34 -19.63 12.16
C LYS A 323 -33.81 -20.16 10.81
N LEU A 324 -33.91 -19.29 9.80
CA LEU A 324 -34.33 -19.65 8.44
C LEU A 324 -33.14 -20.06 7.56
N HIS A 325 -31.95 -19.54 7.82
CA HIS A 325 -30.74 -19.84 7.03
C HIS A 325 -29.48 -19.78 7.91
N PRO A 326 -29.28 -20.74 8.84
CA PRO A 326 -28.24 -20.67 9.89
C PRO A 326 -26.81 -20.62 9.34
N HIS A 327 -26.50 -21.45 8.36
CA HIS A 327 -25.12 -21.59 7.85
C HIS A 327 -24.51 -20.30 7.31
N ARG A 328 -25.32 -19.32 6.90
CA ARG A 328 -24.83 -18.10 6.29
C ARG A 328 -24.92 -16.88 7.20
N ILE A 329 -25.87 -16.86 8.13
CA ILE A 329 -26.16 -15.70 8.97
C ILE A 329 -25.54 -15.89 10.37
N LEU A 330 -25.66 -17.05 10.98
CA LEU A 330 -25.21 -17.28 12.35
C LEU A 330 -23.72 -16.97 12.59
N PRO A 331 -22.77 -17.37 11.71
CA PRO A 331 -21.35 -17.04 11.93
C PRO A 331 -21.10 -15.53 12.03
N ILE A 332 -21.85 -14.72 11.28
CA ILE A 332 -21.72 -13.27 11.29
C ILE A 332 -22.30 -12.70 12.58
N CYS A 333 -23.43 -13.22 13.06
CA CYS A 333 -24.02 -12.84 14.33
C CYS A 333 -23.07 -13.09 15.52
N VAL A 334 -22.43 -14.26 15.57
CA VAL A 334 -21.45 -14.61 16.59
C VAL A 334 -20.31 -13.61 16.58
N LYS A 335 -19.71 -13.39 15.39
CA LYS A 335 -18.62 -12.44 15.23
C LYS A 335 -19.00 -11.00 15.66
N LEU A 336 -20.18 -10.54 15.27
CA LEU A 336 -20.68 -9.22 15.70
C LEU A 336 -20.81 -9.11 17.22
N ARG A 337 -21.36 -10.12 17.90
CA ARG A 337 -21.51 -10.11 19.35
C ARG A 337 -20.18 -10.07 20.08
N GLU A 338 -19.24 -10.91 19.65
CA GLU A 338 -17.91 -10.99 20.24
C GLU A 338 -17.09 -9.70 20.06
N SER A 339 -17.28 -9.00 18.95
CA SER A 339 -16.46 -7.83 18.58
C SER A 339 -17.17 -6.49 18.81
N ARG A 340 -18.39 -6.43 19.38
CA ARG A 340 -19.22 -5.22 19.47
C ARG A 340 -18.46 -4.00 20.00
N ASP A 341 -17.87 -4.13 21.19
CA ASP A 341 -17.24 -2.99 21.87
C ASP A 341 -15.95 -2.56 21.16
N LEU A 342 -15.24 -3.51 20.55
CA LEU A 342 -14.06 -3.22 19.72
C LEU A 342 -14.45 -2.51 18.41
N LEU A 343 -15.54 -2.95 17.76
CA LEU A 343 -16.05 -2.33 16.52
C LEU A 343 -16.55 -0.90 16.76
N LEU A 344 -17.04 -0.60 17.96
CA LEU A 344 -17.55 0.72 18.34
C LEU A 344 -16.50 1.60 19.04
N SER A 345 -15.28 1.11 19.28
CA SER A 345 -14.23 1.84 20.00
C SER A 345 -13.89 3.21 19.38
N PHE A 346 -14.00 3.33 18.04
CA PHE A 346 -13.81 4.62 17.36
C PHE A 346 -14.84 5.69 17.79
N VAL A 347 -16.01 5.27 18.26
CA VAL A 347 -17.07 6.19 18.74
C VAL A 347 -16.70 6.75 20.10
N ASP A 348 -16.07 5.94 20.98
CA ASP A 348 -15.54 6.42 22.26
C ASP A 348 -14.46 7.51 22.02
N VAL A 349 -13.60 7.33 21.00
CA VAL A 349 -12.63 8.35 20.58
C VAL A 349 -13.31 9.63 20.08
N LEU A 350 -14.39 9.48 19.33
CA LEU A 350 -15.17 10.65 18.88
C LEU A 350 -15.83 11.36 20.06
N GLU A 351 -16.37 10.63 21.04
CA GLU A 351 -16.96 11.18 22.26
C GLU A 351 -15.96 12.03 23.04
N GLU A 352 -14.72 11.53 23.21
CA GLU A 352 -13.64 12.26 23.85
C GLU A 352 -13.31 13.57 23.10
N LYS A 353 -13.12 13.49 21.77
CA LYS A 353 -12.84 14.67 20.93
C LYS A 353 -14.00 15.67 20.96
N PHE A 354 -15.24 15.19 20.86
CA PHE A 354 -16.43 16.03 20.88
C PHE A 354 -16.65 16.68 22.25
N SER A 355 -16.28 15.98 23.33
CA SER A 355 -16.28 16.58 24.69
C SER A 355 -15.29 17.75 24.79
N VAL A 356 -14.14 17.67 24.14
CA VAL A 356 -13.18 18.79 24.09
C VAL A 356 -13.76 19.98 23.31
N ILE A 357 -14.38 19.73 22.14
CA ILE A 357 -15.04 20.79 21.35
C ILE A 357 -16.18 21.43 22.14
N ALA A 358 -17.06 20.63 22.77
CA ALA A 358 -18.16 21.12 23.57
C ALA A 358 -17.70 22.06 24.72
N LYS A 359 -16.60 21.70 25.40
CA LYS A 359 -15.98 22.52 26.44
C LYS A 359 -15.37 23.81 25.85
N GLN A 360 -14.68 23.73 24.74
CA GLN A 360 -14.03 24.88 24.08
C GLN A 360 -15.06 25.94 23.68
N TYR A 361 -16.16 25.52 23.05
CA TYR A 361 -17.21 26.41 22.54
C TYR A 361 -18.37 26.62 23.52
N LYS A 362 -18.30 26.04 24.74
CA LYS A 362 -19.32 26.16 25.81
C LYS A 362 -20.72 25.72 25.34
N CYS A 363 -20.81 24.70 24.53
CA CYS A 363 -22.08 24.16 24.04
C CYS A 363 -22.31 22.72 24.55
N SER A 364 -23.53 22.20 24.36
CA SER A 364 -23.85 20.82 24.73
C SER A 364 -23.17 19.82 23.77
N ILE A 365 -22.71 18.70 24.32
CA ILE A 365 -22.17 17.59 23.49
C ILE A 365 -23.23 17.03 22.53
N ASP A 366 -24.51 17.08 22.90
CA ASP A 366 -25.61 16.63 22.06
C ASP A 366 -25.69 17.47 20.76
N ILE A 367 -25.42 18.78 20.84
CA ILE A 367 -25.37 19.65 19.67
C ILE A 367 -24.22 19.23 18.76
N ILE A 368 -23.06 18.88 19.33
CA ILE A 368 -21.91 18.38 18.55
C ILE A 368 -22.26 17.08 17.83
N TRP A 369 -22.95 16.15 18.50
CA TRP A 369 -23.43 14.93 17.85
C TRP A 369 -24.50 15.21 16.78
N GLU A 370 -25.37 16.20 16.95
CA GLU A 370 -26.31 16.60 15.87
C GLU A 370 -25.57 17.17 14.68
N ILE A 371 -24.51 17.99 14.87
CA ILE A 371 -23.63 18.45 13.77
C ILE A 371 -22.94 17.26 13.11
N CYS A 372 -22.44 16.28 13.88
CA CYS A 372 -21.88 15.06 13.34
C CYS A 372 -22.88 14.29 12.43
N LYS A 373 -24.14 14.18 12.86
CA LYS A 373 -25.21 13.60 12.05
C LYS A 373 -25.49 14.38 10.75
N LEU A 374 -25.41 15.71 10.81
CA LEU A 374 -25.59 16.55 9.61
C LEU A 374 -24.60 16.22 8.50
N GLN A 375 -23.37 15.83 8.84
CA GLN A 375 -22.35 15.49 7.86
C GLN A 375 -22.77 14.32 6.98
N ARG A 376 -23.64 13.43 7.47
CA ARG A 376 -24.25 12.38 6.66
C ARG A 376 -25.20 12.94 5.59
N CYS A 377 -25.88 14.05 5.91
CA CYS A 377 -26.87 14.67 5.01
C CYS A 377 -26.20 15.55 3.94
N LYS A 378 -24.99 16.05 4.17
CA LYS A 378 -24.25 16.96 3.28
C LYS A 378 -24.10 16.39 1.87
N TYR A 379 -24.02 15.08 1.74
CA TYR A 379 -23.93 14.37 0.46
C TYR A 379 -25.31 14.10 -0.19
N LEU A 380 -26.40 14.40 0.50
CA LEU A 380 -27.78 14.11 0.08
C LEU A 380 -28.61 15.39 -0.27
N GLY A 381 -27.96 16.55 -0.44
CA GLY A 381 -28.59 17.77 -0.94
C GLY A 381 -29.46 18.52 0.09
N ASP A 382 -30.67 18.95 -0.32
CA ASP A 382 -31.54 19.88 0.42
C ASP A 382 -31.81 19.56 1.88
N ASN A 383 -31.69 18.30 2.28
CA ASN A 383 -31.88 17.88 3.67
C ASN A 383 -30.86 18.45 4.66
N TYR A 384 -29.66 18.82 4.19
CA TYR A 384 -28.66 19.45 5.06
C TYR A 384 -29.11 20.82 5.55
N LEU A 385 -29.54 21.71 4.63
CA LEU A 385 -29.97 23.06 4.95
C LEU A 385 -31.14 23.07 5.94
N LEU A 386 -32.17 22.25 5.68
CA LEU A 386 -33.36 22.17 6.56
C LEU A 386 -33.02 21.69 7.97
N ARG A 387 -32.10 20.75 8.12
CA ARG A 387 -31.71 20.19 9.43
C ARG A 387 -30.70 21.07 10.16
N SER A 388 -29.85 21.80 9.45
CA SER A 388 -28.86 22.71 10.04
C SER A 388 -29.49 23.98 10.59
N GLU A 389 -30.63 24.45 10.03
CA GLU A 389 -31.26 25.72 10.41
C GLU A 389 -31.45 25.90 11.91
N LYS A 390 -31.95 24.87 12.62
CA LYS A 390 -32.15 24.93 14.07
C LYS A 390 -30.84 25.03 14.85
N ILE A 391 -29.77 24.33 14.37
CA ILE A 391 -28.47 24.31 15.02
C ILE A 391 -27.75 25.62 14.77
N VAL A 392 -27.83 26.15 13.53
CA VAL A 392 -27.30 27.47 13.18
C VAL A 392 -27.96 28.56 14.01
N PHE A 393 -29.28 28.50 14.19
CA PHE A 393 -29.97 29.46 15.05
C PHE A 393 -29.51 29.40 16.52
N GLN A 394 -29.17 28.22 17.05
CA GLN A 394 -28.68 28.05 18.40
C GLN A 394 -27.24 28.50 18.60
N LEU A 395 -26.37 28.30 17.63
CA LEU A 395 -24.93 28.53 17.70
C LEU A 395 -24.47 29.88 17.12
N GLY A 396 -25.32 30.51 16.27
CA GLY A 396 -24.98 31.76 15.59
C GLY A 396 -23.70 31.65 14.79
N ASP A 397 -22.85 32.66 14.90
CA ASP A 397 -21.58 32.77 14.17
C ASP A 397 -20.57 31.65 14.50
N GLN A 398 -20.74 30.92 15.60
CA GLN A 398 -19.84 29.84 16.00
C GLN A 398 -20.09 28.53 15.23
N PHE A 399 -21.18 28.42 14.48
CA PHE A 399 -21.58 27.17 13.81
C PHE A 399 -20.50 26.67 12.85
N GLU A 400 -19.95 27.52 12.00
CA GLU A 400 -18.95 27.14 11.00
C GLU A 400 -17.65 26.63 11.65
N GLU A 401 -17.15 27.32 12.69
CA GLU A 401 -15.96 26.91 13.42
C GLU A 401 -16.15 25.54 14.12
N ILE A 402 -17.33 25.34 14.70
CA ILE A 402 -17.66 24.07 15.37
C ILE A 402 -17.82 22.95 14.33
N GLU A 403 -18.47 23.23 13.20
CA GLU A 403 -18.60 22.26 12.09
C GLU A 403 -17.24 21.83 11.58
N ASP A 404 -16.32 22.77 11.35
CA ASP A 404 -14.95 22.49 10.93
C ASP A 404 -14.18 21.66 11.97
N ALA A 405 -14.34 21.96 13.26
CA ALA A 405 -13.73 21.18 14.35
C ALA A 405 -14.29 19.73 14.40
N VAL A 406 -15.59 19.55 14.16
CA VAL A 406 -16.24 18.23 14.06
C VAL A 406 -15.71 17.48 12.85
N LEU A 407 -15.60 18.11 11.67
CA LEU A 407 -15.04 17.51 10.46
C LEU A 407 -13.60 17.08 10.69
N ALA A 408 -12.76 17.93 11.27
CA ALA A 408 -11.38 17.59 11.61
C ALA A 408 -11.28 16.39 12.57
N SER A 409 -12.22 16.30 13.54
CA SER A 409 -12.31 15.18 14.47
C SER A 409 -12.70 13.88 13.76
N LEU A 410 -13.66 13.93 12.83
CA LEU A 410 -14.07 12.79 12.01
C LEU A 410 -12.92 12.33 11.10
N ASP A 411 -12.21 13.25 10.46
CA ASP A 411 -11.09 12.94 9.56
C ASP A 411 -9.91 12.32 10.32
N SER A 412 -9.61 12.81 11.51
CA SER A 412 -8.51 12.29 12.34
C SER A 412 -8.85 11.03 13.14
N THR A 413 -10.09 10.54 13.07
CA THR A 413 -10.51 9.30 13.75
C THR A 413 -10.46 8.14 12.76
N GLU A 414 -9.64 7.15 13.05
CA GLU A 414 -9.50 5.94 12.22
C GLU A 414 -10.35 4.80 12.79
N ARG A 415 -10.89 3.95 11.92
CA ARG A 415 -11.75 2.81 12.29
C ARG A 415 -11.47 1.55 11.48
N THR A 416 -10.55 1.61 10.52
CA THR A 416 -10.28 0.51 9.61
C THR A 416 -8.79 0.36 9.33
N SER A 417 -8.35 -0.84 9.09
CA SER A 417 -7.02 -1.17 8.61
C SER A 417 -6.91 -1.08 7.07
N SER A 418 -7.86 -0.44 6.38
CA SER A 418 -7.87 -0.35 4.91
C SER A 418 -6.55 0.15 4.31
N MET A 419 -5.76 0.90 5.07
CA MET A 419 -4.44 1.36 4.65
C MET A 419 -3.42 0.22 4.64
N VAL A 420 -3.49 -0.75 5.57
CA VAL A 420 -2.62 -1.93 5.53
C VAL A 420 -3.03 -2.87 4.41
N GLU A 421 -4.33 -3.00 4.11
CA GLU A 421 -4.82 -3.71 2.93
C GLU A 421 -4.28 -3.08 1.63
N ASN A 422 -4.21 -1.75 1.55
CA ASN A 422 -3.56 -1.05 0.44
C ASN A 422 -2.07 -1.42 0.34
N LEU A 423 -1.34 -1.46 1.46
CA LEU A 423 0.05 -1.94 1.48
C LEU A 423 0.14 -3.38 0.96
N ASN A 424 -0.72 -4.28 1.47
CA ASN A 424 -0.76 -5.68 1.06
C ASN A 424 -1.05 -5.83 -0.45
N SER A 425 -1.94 -5.01 -1.00
CA SER A 425 -2.23 -4.98 -2.44
C SER A 425 -1.03 -4.50 -3.29
N ARG A 426 -0.18 -3.62 -2.75
CA ARG A 426 1.06 -3.15 -3.40
C ARG A 426 2.17 -4.21 -3.33
N VAL A 427 2.25 -4.97 -2.25
CA VAL A 427 3.24 -6.06 -2.04
C VAL A 427 2.91 -7.28 -2.90
N SER A 428 1.64 -7.69 -2.97
CA SER A 428 1.18 -8.92 -3.63
C SER A 428 1.68 -9.11 -5.06
N PRO A 429 1.71 -8.10 -5.95
CA PRO A 429 2.23 -8.27 -7.32
C PRO A 429 3.72 -8.63 -7.38
N TYR A 430 4.53 -8.15 -6.43
CA TYR A 430 5.95 -8.53 -6.35
C TYR A 430 6.11 -9.99 -5.94
N LEU A 431 5.29 -10.45 -4.98
CA LEU A 431 5.28 -11.84 -4.52
C LEU A 431 4.77 -12.78 -5.61
N PHE A 432 3.78 -12.36 -6.40
CA PHE A 432 3.28 -13.13 -7.54
C PHE A 432 4.36 -13.39 -8.60
N VAL A 433 5.11 -12.34 -8.95
CA VAL A 433 6.19 -12.41 -9.95
C VAL A 433 7.41 -13.17 -9.41
N ARG A 434 7.71 -13.05 -8.10
CA ARG A 434 8.87 -13.67 -7.45
C ARG A 434 8.45 -14.85 -6.58
N LYS A 435 8.50 -16.04 -7.16
CA LYS A 435 8.12 -17.28 -6.44
C LYS A 435 8.91 -17.55 -5.16
N ASN A 436 10.16 -17.07 -5.04
CA ASN A 436 11.04 -17.26 -3.88
C ASN A 436 11.49 -15.91 -3.34
N SER A 437 10.56 -15.17 -2.72
CA SER A 437 10.88 -13.95 -1.98
C SER A 437 11.39 -14.31 -0.59
N ASP A 438 12.58 -13.85 -0.25
CA ASP A 438 13.19 -13.93 1.08
C ASP A 438 12.93 -12.65 1.88
N GLN A 439 13.34 -12.65 3.16
CA GLN A 439 13.21 -11.47 4.01
C GLN A 439 14.00 -10.28 3.49
N SER A 440 15.17 -10.51 2.88
CA SER A 440 16.00 -9.44 2.31
C SER A 440 15.24 -8.65 1.23
N PHE A 441 14.45 -9.33 0.40
CA PHE A 441 13.64 -8.66 -0.61
C PHE A 441 12.47 -7.88 0.02
N LEU A 442 11.86 -8.37 1.09
CA LEU A 442 10.83 -7.64 1.84
C LEU A 442 11.40 -6.39 2.51
N ASP A 443 12.62 -6.47 3.07
CA ASP A 443 13.32 -5.32 3.62
C ASP A 443 13.56 -4.24 2.54
N LEU A 444 13.91 -4.65 1.32
CA LEU A 444 14.06 -3.74 0.19
C LEU A 444 12.72 -3.13 -0.24
N LEU A 445 11.63 -3.91 -0.28
CA LEU A 445 10.28 -3.40 -0.57
C LEU A 445 9.79 -2.44 0.50
N ARG A 446 9.98 -2.76 1.78
CA ARG A 446 9.67 -1.88 2.91
C ARG A 446 10.36 -0.53 2.76
N PHE A 447 11.67 -0.54 2.49
CA PHE A 447 12.43 0.66 2.22
C PHE A 447 11.85 1.44 1.02
N TYR A 448 11.63 0.76 -0.10
CA TYR A 448 11.14 1.39 -1.33
C TYR A 448 9.77 2.05 -1.15
N PHE A 449 8.82 1.38 -0.49
CA PHE A 449 7.50 1.96 -0.24
C PHE A 449 7.54 3.16 0.69
N ASN A 450 8.48 3.18 1.64
CA ASN A 450 8.64 4.28 2.57
C ASN A 450 9.30 5.52 1.94
N HIS A 451 10.12 5.35 0.91
CA HIS A 451 10.94 6.44 0.32
C HIS A 451 10.53 6.80 -1.11
N THR A 452 9.42 6.28 -1.61
CA THR A 452 8.82 6.69 -2.89
C THR A 452 7.63 7.61 -2.67
N PRO A 453 7.53 8.72 -3.45
CA PRO A 453 6.41 9.65 -3.32
C PRO A 453 5.07 9.01 -3.67
N LEU A 454 4.04 9.40 -2.95
CA LEU A 454 2.67 9.01 -3.20
C LEU A 454 2.09 9.87 -4.33
N LEU A 455 1.90 9.27 -5.51
CA LEU A 455 1.38 10.00 -6.69
C LEU A 455 -0.09 10.39 -6.54
N ARG A 456 -0.86 9.64 -5.74
CA ARG A 456 -2.29 9.86 -5.47
C ARG A 456 -2.59 9.51 -4.02
N SER A 457 -3.44 10.27 -3.39
CA SER A 457 -3.98 9.99 -2.06
C SER A 457 -5.31 10.70 -1.89
N GLU A 458 -6.24 10.11 -1.15
CA GLU A 458 -7.48 10.77 -0.73
C GLU A 458 -7.20 11.99 0.16
N ARG A 459 -6.10 11.93 0.93
CA ARG A 459 -5.64 13.05 1.75
C ARG A 459 -4.62 13.86 0.96
N GLY A 460 -5.00 15.08 0.57
CA GLY A 460 -4.18 15.95 -0.31
C GLY A 460 -2.79 16.24 0.22
N TYR A 461 -2.61 16.35 1.56
CA TYR A 461 -1.29 16.62 2.18
C TYR A 461 -0.24 15.51 1.96
N ARG A 462 -0.66 14.30 1.56
CA ARG A 462 0.21 13.15 1.28
C ARG A 462 0.73 13.15 -0.16
N VAL A 463 0.05 13.84 -1.08
CA VAL A 463 0.38 13.81 -2.51
C VAL A 463 1.77 14.37 -2.74
N ASN A 464 2.57 13.68 -3.54
CA ASN A 464 3.97 13.95 -3.86
C ASN A 464 4.94 13.91 -2.67
N LYS A 465 4.50 13.45 -1.49
CA LYS A 465 5.37 13.21 -0.34
C LYS A 465 5.64 11.72 -0.15
N THR A 466 6.78 11.39 0.42
CA THR A 466 7.10 10.02 0.82
C THR A 466 6.56 9.71 2.22
N PRO A 467 6.18 8.46 2.53
CA PRO A 467 5.82 8.07 3.89
C PRO A 467 6.90 8.40 4.94
N ALA A 468 8.18 8.26 4.59
CA ALA A 468 9.29 8.59 5.48
C ALA A 468 9.41 10.08 5.75
N GLU A 469 9.12 10.93 4.76
CA GLU A 469 9.07 12.40 4.91
C GLU A 469 7.89 12.81 5.79
N LEU A 470 6.72 12.19 5.60
CA LEU A 470 5.54 12.44 6.43
C LEU A 470 5.75 12.01 7.90
N LEU A 471 6.56 10.97 8.13
CA LEU A 471 6.86 10.46 9.49
C LEU A 471 7.92 11.29 10.21
N ASN A 472 8.59 12.26 9.69
CA ASN A 472 9.72 13.06 10.21
C ASN A 472 11.06 12.74 9.53
N GLY A 473 11.09 12.60 8.24
CA GLY A 473 12.31 12.36 7.50
C GLY A 473 12.71 13.54 6.62
N PRO A 474 14.00 13.77 6.41
CA PRO A 474 14.46 14.63 5.34
C PRO A 474 14.08 13.99 3.99
N HIS A 475 13.87 14.85 2.99
CA HIS A 475 13.61 14.39 1.63
C HIS A 475 14.94 14.05 0.94
N GLU A 476 15.29 12.77 0.93
CA GLU A 476 16.39 12.25 0.12
C GLU A 476 15.86 11.29 -0.91
N HIS A 477 16.45 11.32 -2.11
CA HIS A 477 16.01 10.41 -3.15
C HIS A 477 16.43 8.96 -2.82
N TRP A 478 15.50 8.02 -2.90
CA TRP A 478 15.67 6.64 -2.47
C TRP A 478 16.91 5.92 -3.10
N LEU A 479 17.26 6.23 -4.37
CA LEU A 479 18.48 5.71 -5.00
C LEU A 479 19.76 6.24 -4.33
N GLU A 480 19.78 7.53 -3.96
CA GLU A 480 20.93 8.17 -3.31
C GLU A 480 21.14 7.62 -1.90
N MET A 481 20.04 7.39 -1.15
CA MET A 481 20.07 6.73 0.16
C MET A 481 20.67 5.31 0.12
N LEU A 482 20.45 4.58 -0.98
CA LEU A 482 21.02 3.26 -1.21
C LEU A 482 22.45 3.31 -1.77
N GLY A 483 23.06 4.49 -1.88
CA GLY A 483 24.38 4.68 -2.49
C GLY A 483 24.41 4.47 -4.01
N CYS A 484 23.23 4.50 -4.64
CA CYS A 484 23.06 4.32 -6.06
C CYS A 484 23.11 5.65 -6.83
N TYR A 485 23.38 5.58 -8.11
CA TYR A 485 23.48 6.75 -8.97
C TYR A 485 22.11 7.19 -9.49
N LYS A 486 21.76 8.45 -9.25
CA LYS A 486 20.64 9.11 -9.92
C LYS A 486 21.17 9.96 -11.06
N PHE A 487 20.77 9.66 -12.28
CA PHE A 487 21.12 10.50 -13.43
C PHE A 487 20.44 11.86 -13.29
N LYS A 488 21.23 12.92 -13.38
CA LYS A 488 20.74 14.30 -13.48
C LYS A 488 20.97 14.77 -14.90
N ARG A 489 19.90 15.06 -15.61
CA ARG A 489 19.99 15.68 -16.92
C ARG A 489 20.67 17.05 -16.76
N ALA A 490 21.72 17.34 -17.53
CA ALA A 490 22.22 18.70 -17.62
C ALA A 490 21.12 19.56 -18.26
N THR A 491 20.72 20.60 -17.56
CA THR A 491 19.76 21.61 -18.05
C THR A 491 20.46 22.50 -19.04
#